data_0abd068c89dbdf3122689bc518eef00a
#
_entry.id   0abd068c89dbdf3122689bc518eef00a
#
_cell.length_a   1.000
_cell.length_b   1.000
_cell.length_c   1.000
_cell.angle_alpha   90.00
_cell.angle_beta   90.00
_cell.angle_gamma   90.00
#
_symmetry.space_group_name_H-M   'P 1'
#
loop_
_entity.id
_entity.type
_entity.pdbx_description
1 polymer ?
#
loop_
_entity_poly.entity_id
_entity_poly.type
_entity_poly.pdbx_seq_one_letter_code
_entity_poly.pdbx_strand_id
1 'polypeptide(L)'
;MTAKKTIDIVEKALEESKKLDRKFKENVDLVFNLKNIDMNLPKNRIDQEVILPHGRGKEAKVAIFASGELAIKSKKHVDLLIKPEEIEELSSNKKKFKKIADEHEFFIAEAPLMPTIGKSLGTVLGPRGKMPKPVPPNADVSGMVNNLRKTVKVRSKSTITFHTIAGSADMPKEQIAENIDTIVKRIEGILERGRLNIGSVYVKTTMGPSQRLI
;
A
#
# COMPACT_ATOMS: atom_id res chain seq x y z
N MET A 1 4.32 -13.19 18.10
CA MET A 1 3.00 -13.21 18.77
C MET A 1 2.40 -14.59 18.66
N THR A 2 1.53 -14.99 19.57
CA THR A 2 0.76 -16.22 19.40
C THR A 2 -0.37 -15.94 18.40
N ALA A 3 -0.40 -16.67 17.30
CA ALA A 3 -1.41 -16.51 16.24
C ALA A 3 -2.85 -16.51 16.78
N LYS A 4 -3.12 -17.31 17.83
CA LYS A 4 -4.43 -17.33 18.50
C LYS A 4 -4.85 -15.95 19.04
N LYS A 5 -3.96 -15.22 19.70
CA LYS A 5 -4.27 -13.89 20.28
C LYS A 5 -4.61 -12.87 19.18
N THR A 6 -3.91 -12.92 18.05
CA THR A 6 -4.20 -12.03 16.91
C THR A 6 -5.57 -12.34 16.32
N ILE A 7 -5.93 -13.61 16.17
CA ILE A 7 -7.25 -14.05 15.68
C ILE A 7 -8.39 -13.55 16.58
N ASP A 8 -8.27 -13.74 17.90
CA ASP A 8 -9.29 -13.31 18.87
C ASP A 8 -9.53 -11.80 18.83
N ILE A 9 -8.45 -11.01 18.63
CA ILE A 9 -8.56 -9.55 18.56
C ILE A 9 -9.20 -9.12 17.24
N VAL A 10 -8.84 -9.76 16.12
CA VAL A 10 -9.46 -9.51 14.82
C VAL A 10 -10.95 -9.86 14.87
N GLU A 11 -11.32 -10.98 15.47
CA GLU A 11 -12.71 -11.39 15.65
C GLU A 11 -13.52 -10.35 16.40
N LYS A 12 -13.02 -9.87 17.55
CA LYS A 12 -13.67 -8.80 18.32
C LYS A 12 -13.86 -7.53 17.49
N ALA A 13 -12.83 -7.10 16.75
CA ALA A 13 -12.93 -5.91 15.91
C ALA A 13 -13.98 -6.06 14.80
N LEU A 14 -14.09 -7.26 14.20
CA LEU A 14 -15.09 -7.56 13.17
C LEU A 14 -16.51 -7.67 13.73
N GLU A 15 -16.68 -8.28 14.91
CA GLU A 15 -17.99 -8.39 15.58
C GLU A 15 -18.54 -7.01 15.97
N GLU A 16 -17.70 -6.15 16.53
CA GLU A 16 -18.08 -4.78 16.88
C GLU A 16 -18.45 -3.94 15.65
N SER A 17 -17.76 -4.15 14.53
CA SER A 17 -18.09 -3.51 13.26
C SER A 17 -19.46 -3.96 12.74
N LYS A 18 -19.78 -5.26 12.81
CA LYS A 18 -21.07 -5.82 12.36
C LYS A 18 -22.26 -5.22 13.09
N LYS A 19 -22.10 -4.84 14.35
CA LYS A 19 -23.15 -4.17 15.15
C LYS A 19 -23.55 -2.79 14.60
N LEU A 20 -22.70 -2.17 13.79
CA LEU A 20 -22.90 -0.81 13.30
C LEU A 20 -23.63 -0.72 11.96
N ASP A 21 -24.02 -1.84 11.36
CA ASP A 21 -24.79 -1.99 10.10
C ASP A 21 -24.40 -0.96 9.01
N ARG A 22 -23.18 -1.07 8.52
CA ARG A 22 -22.63 -0.14 7.53
C ARG A 22 -22.97 -0.57 6.09
N LYS A 23 -23.34 0.39 5.25
CA LYS A 23 -23.67 0.16 3.83
C LYS A 23 -22.46 -0.02 2.90
N PHE A 24 -21.26 0.13 3.40
CA PHE A 24 -20.02 -0.01 2.61
C PHE A 24 -19.11 -1.09 3.21
N LYS A 25 -18.25 -1.66 2.36
CA LYS A 25 -17.26 -2.64 2.78
C LYS A 25 -16.14 -1.96 3.55
N GLU A 26 -16.00 -2.30 4.81
CA GLU A 26 -14.94 -1.78 5.66
C GLU A 26 -13.60 -2.51 5.40
N ASN A 27 -12.50 -1.79 5.57
CA ASN A 27 -11.18 -2.38 5.65
C ASN A 27 -10.81 -2.62 7.11
N VAL A 28 -9.89 -3.55 7.33
CA VAL A 28 -9.24 -3.74 8.63
C VAL A 28 -7.92 -2.99 8.58
N ASP A 29 -7.82 -1.96 9.43
CA ASP A 29 -6.65 -1.10 9.53
C ASP A 29 -5.79 -1.51 10.73
N LEU A 30 -4.48 -1.50 10.53
CA LEU A 30 -3.47 -1.73 11.53
C LEU A 30 -2.76 -0.40 11.83
N VAL A 31 -2.81 0.04 13.08
CA VAL A 31 -2.22 1.30 13.53
C VAL A 31 -1.02 1.02 14.42
N PHE A 32 0.11 1.63 14.09
CA PHE A 32 1.35 1.54 14.85
C PHE A 32 1.65 2.84 15.55
N ASN A 33 2.03 2.76 16.82
CA ASN A 33 2.64 3.85 17.55
C ASN A 33 4.07 3.46 17.89
N LEU A 34 5.03 4.21 17.36
CA LEU A 34 6.45 4.02 17.65
C LEU A 34 6.84 4.77 18.92
N LYS A 35 7.92 4.34 19.56
CA LYS A 35 8.52 4.99 20.72
C LYS A 35 10.05 4.98 20.61
N ASN A 36 10.67 5.97 21.25
CA ASN A 36 12.14 6.09 21.32
C ASN A 36 12.83 6.13 19.95
N ILE A 37 12.19 6.80 18.97
CA ILE A 37 12.71 7.00 17.61
C ILE A 37 12.61 8.48 17.27
N ASP A 38 13.70 9.06 16.77
CA ASP A 38 13.69 10.41 16.21
C ASP A 38 13.29 10.35 14.73
N MET A 39 12.08 10.80 14.41
CA MET A 39 11.52 10.81 13.05
C MET A 39 12.04 11.98 12.19
N ASN A 40 12.79 12.92 12.75
CA ASN A 40 13.44 13.99 11.99
C ASN A 40 14.56 13.41 11.12
N LEU A 41 15.23 12.37 11.59
CA LEU A 41 16.25 11.66 10.83
C LEU A 41 15.61 10.86 9.67
N PRO A 42 15.97 11.14 8.40
CA PRO A 42 15.41 10.44 7.24
C PRO A 42 15.56 8.92 7.30
N LYS A 43 16.65 8.40 7.88
CA LYS A 43 16.93 6.97 8.02
C LYS A 43 15.92 6.23 8.89
N ASN A 44 15.28 6.93 9.83
CA ASN A 44 14.30 6.36 10.75
C ASN A 44 12.87 6.34 10.16
N ARG A 45 12.69 6.99 9.01
CA ARG A 45 11.40 7.03 8.33
C ARG A 45 11.12 5.69 7.63
N ILE A 46 9.98 5.12 7.92
CA ILE A 46 9.54 3.89 7.28
C ILE A 46 8.84 4.27 5.97
N ASP A 47 9.31 3.74 4.84
CA ASP A 47 8.62 3.75 3.54
C ASP A 47 8.89 2.40 2.90
N GLN A 48 8.00 1.44 3.16
CA GLN A 48 8.17 0.05 2.75
C GLN A 48 6.91 -0.46 2.07
N GLU A 49 7.13 -1.39 1.17
CA GLU A 49 6.08 -2.15 0.54
C GLU A 49 6.10 -3.58 1.07
N VAL A 50 4.95 -4.01 1.57
CA VAL A 50 4.78 -5.34 2.16
C VAL A 50 3.82 -6.14 1.29
N ILE A 51 4.30 -7.26 0.76
CA ILE A 51 3.45 -8.21 0.03
C ILE A 51 2.69 -9.03 1.07
N LEU A 52 1.35 -8.97 1.00
CA LEU A 52 0.50 -9.74 1.89
C LEU A 52 0.27 -11.14 1.33
N PRO A 53 0.37 -12.21 2.14
CA PRO A 53 0.17 -13.58 1.68
C PRO A 53 -1.23 -13.80 1.10
N HIS A 54 -2.26 -13.24 1.74
CA HIS A 54 -3.66 -13.38 1.31
C HIS A 54 -4.19 -12.15 0.56
N GLY A 55 -3.31 -11.16 0.26
CA GLY A 55 -3.73 -9.91 -0.37
C GLY A 55 -4.56 -9.03 0.58
N ARG A 56 -5.25 -8.04 0.01
CA ARG A 56 -5.98 -6.98 0.74
C ARG A 56 -7.50 -7.19 0.77
N GLY A 57 -8.01 -8.26 0.14
CA GLY A 57 -9.45 -8.44 -0.10
C GLY A 57 -10.00 -7.62 -1.28
N LYS A 58 -9.43 -6.44 -1.56
CA LYS A 58 -9.66 -5.64 -2.77
C LYS A 58 -8.33 -5.47 -3.50
N GLU A 59 -8.28 -5.85 -4.75
CA GLU A 59 -7.06 -5.71 -5.56
C GLU A 59 -6.69 -4.25 -5.76
N ALA A 60 -5.41 -3.94 -5.59
CA ALA A 60 -4.89 -2.61 -5.87
C ALA A 60 -4.87 -2.38 -7.38
N LYS A 61 -5.39 -1.23 -7.83
CA LYS A 61 -5.30 -0.83 -9.23
C LYS A 61 -3.88 -0.40 -9.58
N VAL A 62 -3.38 -0.92 -10.68
CA VAL A 62 -2.02 -0.67 -11.17
C VAL A 62 -2.07 0.02 -12.52
N ALA A 63 -1.36 1.13 -12.65
CA ALA A 63 -1.17 1.83 -13.92
C ALA A 63 0.27 1.66 -14.42
N ILE A 64 0.44 1.60 -15.73
CA ILE A 64 1.76 1.49 -16.36
C ILE A 64 1.98 2.58 -17.42
N PHE A 65 3.18 3.15 -17.40
CA PHE A 65 3.70 3.99 -18.47
C PHE A 65 4.61 3.13 -19.33
N ALA A 66 4.19 2.79 -20.54
CA ALA A 66 4.94 1.92 -21.42
C ALA A 66 4.81 2.31 -22.89
N SER A 67 5.84 1.98 -23.65
CA SER A 67 5.89 2.16 -25.11
C SER A 67 6.01 0.82 -25.82
N GLY A 68 5.76 0.82 -27.12
CA GLY A 68 6.03 -0.30 -28.03
C GLY A 68 5.57 -1.67 -27.54
N GLU A 69 6.49 -2.61 -27.46
CA GLU A 69 6.22 -4.02 -27.14
C GLU A 69 5.75 -4.24 -25.69
N LEU A 70 6.32 -3.48 -24.74
CA LEU A 70 5.92 -3.56 -23.35
C LEU A 70 4.45 -3.13 -23.15
N ALA A 71 4.00 -2.11 -23.89
CA ALA A 71 2.61 -1.67 -23.87
C ALA A 71 1.64 -2.77 -24.32
N ILE A 72 2.01 -3.52 -25.36
CA ILE A 72 1.18 -4.61 -25.89
C ILE A 72 1.10 -5.76 -24.87
N LYS A 73 2.25 -6.16 -24.31
CA LYS A 73 2.34 -7.26 -23.32
C LYS A 73 1.61 -6.92 -22.02
N SER A 74 1.73 -5.69 -21.55
CA SER A 74 1.15 -5.28 -20.27
C SER A 74 -0.35 -5.00 -20.31
N LYS A 75 -0.92 -4.66 -21.48
CA LYS A 75 -2.35 -4.29 -21.64
C LYS A 75 -3.34 -5.29 -21.04
N LYS A 76 -2.99 -6.59 -21.01
CA LYS A 76 -3.85 -7.66 -20.46
C LYS A 76 -3.81 -7.76 -18.94
N HIS A 77 -2.78 -7.19 -18.29
CA HIS A 77 -2.51 -7.39 -16.87
C HIS A 77 -2.72 -6.13 -16.02
N VAL A 78 -2.71 -4.95 -16.62
CA VAL A 78 -2.83 -3.66 -15.92
C VAL A 78 -4.21 -3.04 -16.11
N ASP A 79 -4.60 -2.21 -15.15
CA ASP A 79 -5.91 -1.53 -15.17
C ASP A 79 -5.88 -0.28 -16.05
N LEU A 80 -4.73 0.38 -16.18
CA LEU A 80 -4.54 1.56 -17.02
C LEU A 80 -3.16 1.53 -17.69
N LEU A 81 -3.16 1.71 -19.00
CA LEU A 81 -1.95 1.90 -19.80
C LEU A 81 -1.89 3.36 -20.25
N ILE A 82 -0.79 4.02 -19.98
CA ILE A 82 -0.51 5.41 -20.39
C ILE A 82 0.65 5.39 -21.38
N LYS A 83 0.41 5.92 -22.58
CA LYS A 83 1.44 6.04 -23.62
C LYS A 83 2.31 7.28 -23.41
N PRO A 84 3.53 7.31 -23.98
CA PRO A 84 4.41 8.48 -23.88
C PRO A 84 3.76 9.78 -24.36
N GLU A 85 2.95 9.73 -25.42
CA GLU A 85 2.24 10.87 -26.02
C GLU A 85 1.22 11.48 -25.03
N GLU A 86 0.58 10.64 -24.24
CA GLU A 86 -0.40 11.05 -23.22
C GLU A 86 0.25 11.74 -22.02
N ILE A 87 1.55 11.55 -21.77
CA ILE A 87 2.26 12.14 -20.63
C ILE A 87 2.25 13.67 -20.71
N GLU A 88 2.46 14.23 -21.91
CA GLU A 88 2.44 15.68 -22.14
C GLU A 88 1.03 16.26 -21.97
N GLU A 89 0.03 15.57 -22.50
CA GLU A 89 -1.39 15.93 -22.31
C GLU A 89 -1.78 15.94 -20.84
N LEU A 90 -1.42 14.90 -20.11
CA LEU A 90 -1.69 14.76 -18.68
C LEU A 90 -0.91 15.78 -17.82
N SER A 91 0.28 16.18 -18.26
CA SER A 91 1.04 17.25 -17.62
C SER A 91 0.31 18.61 -17.73
N SER A 92 -0.28 18.88 -18.88
CA SER A 92 -1.08 20.10 -19.13
C SER A 92 -2.38 20.06 -18.32
N ASN A 93 -3.02 18.89 -18.18
CA ASN A 93 -4.27 18.71 -17.44
C ASN A 93 -4.05 18.03 -16.08
N LYS A 94 -3.43 18.76 -15.15
CA LYS A 94 -3.16 18.27 -13.78
C LYS A 94 -4.40 17.78 -13.02
N LYS A 95 -5.60 18.31 -13.32
CA LYS A 95 -6.85 17.88 -12.67
C LYS A 95 -7.23 16.46 -13.08
N LYS A 96 -7.13 16.15 -14.38
CA LYS A 96 -7.38 14.80 -14.93
C LYS A 96 -6.38 13.79 -14.33
N PHE A 97 -5.10 14.16 -14.30
CA PHE A 97 -4.06 13.29 -13.76
C PHE A 97 -4.19 13.05 -12.24
N LYS A 98 -4.61 14.06 -11.46
CA LYS A 98 -4.88 13.86 -10.04
C LYS A 98 -5.93 12.78 -9.79
N LYS A 99 -7.03 12.76 -10.56
CA LYS A 99 -8.06 11.72 -10.46
C LYS A 99 -7.48 10.33 -10.75
N ILE A 100 -6.69 10.19 -11.82
CA ILE A 100 -6.00 8.94 -12.17
C ILE A 100 -5.06 8.51 -11.02
N ALA A 101 -4.30 9.45 -10.47
CA ALA A 101 -3.39 9.19 -9.35
C ALA A 101 -4.12 8.81 -8.06
N ASP A 102 -5.35 9.28 -7.86
CA ASP A 102 -6.16 8.91 -6.69
C ASP A 102 -6.81 7.53 -6.85
N GLU A 103 -7.20 7.15 -8.07
CA GLU A 103 -7.80 5.85 -8.38
C GLU A 103 -6.81 4.68 -8.39
N HIS A 104 -5.54 4.92 -8.79
CA HIS A 104 -4.51 3.90 -8.90
C HIS A 104 -3.53 4.00 -7.74
N GLU A 105 -3.19 2.86 -7.14
CA GLU A 105 -2.31 2.83 -5.98
C GLU A 105 -0.84 2.68 -6.37
N PHE A 106 -0.56 1.90 -7.40
CA PHE A 106 0.79 1.65 -7.88
C PHE A 106 0.95 2.07 -9.33
N PHE A 107 2.14 2.59 -9.61
CA PHE A 107 2.56 2.95 -10.95
C PHE A 107 3.84 2.21 -11.31
N ILE A 108 3.89 1.74 -12.54
CA ILE A 108 5.08 1.14 -13.16
C ILE A 108 5.45 2.02 -14.34
N ALA A 109 6.72 2.16 -14.63
CA ALA A 109 7.16 2.89 -15.82
C ALA A 109 8.35 2.21 -16.48
N GLU A 110 8.37 2.25 -17.79
CA GLU A 110 9.54 1.89 -18.57
C GLU A 110 10.72 2.81 -18.20
N ALA A 111 11.90 2.24 -17.94
CA ALA A 111 13.05 2.98 -17.43
C ALA A 111 13.40 4.23 -18.25
N PRO A 112 13.39 4.23 -19.62
CA PRO A 112 13.64 5.41 -20.42
C PRO A 112 12.62 6.55 -20.21
N LEU A 113 11.38 6.25 -19.79
CA LEU A 113 10.34 7.25 -19.57
C LEU A 113 10.41 7.93 -18.19
N MET A 114 11.17 7.37 -17.25
CA MET A 114 11.28 7.88 -15.88
C MET A 114 11.70 9.34 -15.78
N PRO A 115 12.70 9.86 -16.53
CA PRO A 115 13.08 11.26 -16.47
C PRO A 115 11.96 12.20 -16.91
N THR A 116 11.23 11.83 -17.97
CA THR A 116 10.08 12.60 -18.50
C THR A 116 8.93 12.63 -17.49
N ILE A 117 8.58 11.47 -16.93
CA ILE A 117 7.54 11.35 -15.89
C ILE A 117 7.93 12.17 -14.65
N GLY A 118 9.19 12.09 -14.22
CA GLY A 118 9.69 12.83 -13.07
C GLY A 118 9.51 14.35 -13.22
N LYS A 119 9.85 14.88 -14.40
CA LYS A 119 9.72 16.32 -14.70
C LYS A 119 8.25 16.76 -14.84
N SER A 120 7.45 15.97 -15.57
CA SER A 120 6.07 16.35 -15.95
C SER A 120 5.05 16.05 -14.85
N LEU A 121 5.08 14.85 -14.29
CA LEU A 121 4.07 14.31 -13.39
C LEU A 121 4.55 14.14 -11.94
N GLY A 122 5.84 14.33 -11.69
CA GLY A 122 6.45 14.17 -10.37
C GLY A 122 5.84 15.07 -9.29
N THR A 123 5.39 16.27 -9.66
CA THR A 123 4.70 17.20 -8.75
C THR A 123 3.38 16.64 -8.19
N VAL A 124 2.74 15.70 -8.88
CA VAL A 124 1.50 15.04 -8.45
C VAL A 124 1.78 13.71 -7.75
N LEU A 125 2.68 12.89 -8.30
CA LEU A 125 3.00 11.55 -7.80
C LEU A 125 3.90 11.58 -6.57
N GLY A 126 4.88 12.48 -6.51
CA GLY A 126 5.85 12.58 -5.43
C GLY A 126 5.22 12.76 -4.04
N PRO A 127 4.40 13.83 -3.81
CA PRO A 127 3.75 14.04 -2.51
C PRO A 127 2.84 12.90 -2.08
N ARG A 128 2.24 12.18 -3.06
CA ARG A 128 1.42 10.99 -2.81
C ARG A 128 2.24 9.74 -2.51
N GLY A 129 3.54 9.78 -2.76
CA GLY A 129 4.42 8.62 -2.63
C GLY A 129 4.12 7.53 -3.67
N LYS A 130 3.57 7.90 -4.81
CA LYS A 130 3.18 6.98 -5.90
C LYS A 130 4.13 7.07 -7.10
N MET A 131 5.41 7.38 -6.86
CA MET A 131 6.40 7.38 -7.94
C MET A 131 6.46 6.01 -8.61
N PRO A 132 6.53 5.97 -9.95
CA PRO A 132 6.55 4.70 -10.68
C PRO A 132 7.78 3.88 -10.37
N LYS A 133 7.63 2.55 -10.42
CA LYS A 133 8.76 1.63 -10.38
C LYS A 133 9.35 1.47 -11.77
N PRO A 134 10.67 1.67 -11.93
CA PRO A 134 11.31 1.48 -13.21
C PRO A 134 11.37 -0.01 -13.58
N VAL A 135 11.03 -0.32 -14.82
CA VAL A 135 11.11 -1.67 -15.39
C VAL A 135 11.85 -1.61 -16.73
N PRO A 136 12.74 -2.55 -17.01
CA PRO A 136 13.36 -2.64 -18.31
C PRO A 136 12.32 -2.99 -19.40
N PRO A 137 12.52 -2.54 -20.66
CA PRO A 137 11.53 -2.68 -21.74
C PRO A 137 11.20 -4.13 -22.11
N ASN A 138 12.08 -5.08 -21.77
CA ASN A 138 11.89 -6.50 -22.09
C ASN A 138 11.40 -7.34 -20.89
N ALA A 139 11.05 -6.72 -19.76
CA ALA A 139 10.64 -7.46 -18.58
C ALA A 139 9.23 -8.05 -18.70
N ASP A 140 9.03 -9.19 -18.05
CA ASP A 140 7.69 -9.70 -17.80
C ASP A 140 7.05 -8.94 -16.64
N VAL A 141 6.01 -8.17 -16.96
CA VAL A 141 5.28 -7.32 -16.02
C VAL A 141 4.21 -8.10 -15.26
N SER A 142 3.79 -9.28 -15.77
CA SER A 142 2.67 -10.03 -15.21
C SER A 142 2.88 -10.43 -13.75
N GLY A 143 4.04 -11.01 -13.45
CA GLY A 143 4.41 -11.38 -12.08
C GLY A 143 4.52 -10.18 -11.14
N MET A 144 5.09 -9.06 -11.64
CA MET A 144 5.22 -7.83 -10.85
C MET A 144 3.84 -7.23 -10.54
N VAL A 145 2.94 -7.14 -11.51
CA VAL A 145 1.59 -6.62 -11.32
C VAL A 145 0.81 -7.46 -10.31
N ASN A 146 0.88 -8.79 -10.41
CA ASN A 146 0.22 -9.69 -9.46
C ASN A 146 0.73 -9.50 -8.03
N ASN A 147 2.04 -9.29 -7.86
CA ASN A 147 2.62 -8.98 -6.55
C ASN A 147 2.16 -7.61 -6.05
N LEU A 148 2.15 -6.57 -6.91
CA LEU A 148 1.70 -5.24 -6.54
C LEU A 148 0.23 -5.20 -6.12
N ARG A 149 -0.63 -6.00 -6.75
CA ARG A 149 -2.05 -6.12 -6.38
C ARG A 149 -2.25 -6.61 -4.95
N LYS A 150 -1.31 -7.43 -4.44
CA LYS A 150 -1.31 -7.95 -3.06
C LYS A 150 -0.49 -7.10 -2.10
N THR A 151 0.20 -6.07 -2.60
CA THR A 151 1.11 -5.24 -1.81
C THR A 151 0.38 -4.13 -1.10
N VAL A 152 0.82 -3.84 0.11
CA VAL A 152 0.40 -2.67 0.90
C VAL A 152 1.62 -1.79 1.16
N LYS A 153 1.42 -0.47 1.04
CA LYS A 153 2.45 0.51 1.34
C LYS A 153 2.33 0.97 2.78
N VAL A 154 3.42 0.83 3.52
CA VAL A 154 3.56 1.28 4.91
C VAL A 154 4.45 2.50 4.93
N ARG A 155 3.93 3.65 5.38
CA ARG A 155 4.68 4.90 5.36
C ARG A 155 4.44 5.72 6.63
N SER A 156 5.51 6.00 7.37
CA SER A 156 5.44 6.81 8.60
C SER A 156 5.56 8.32 8.35
N LYS A 157 6.16 8.73 7.21
CA LYS A 157 6.56 10.13 6.95
C LYS A 157 7.39 10.67 8.12
N SER A 158 6.95 11.78 8.73
CA SER A 158 7.58 12.41 9.90
C SER A 158 6.85 12.16 11.21
N THR A 159 5.81 11.30 11.21
CA THR A 159 4.99 11.03 12.39
C THR A 159 5.37 9.72 13.06
N ILE A 160 5.24 9.67 14.38
CA ILE A 160 5.48 8.47 15.19
C ILE A 160 4.36 7.45 15.00
N THR A 161 3.15 7.95 14.69
CA THR A 161 1.98 7.11 14.46
C THR A 161 1.68 7.00 12.97
N PHE A 162 1.46 5.80 12.49
CA PHE A 162 1.05 5.54 11.10
C PHE A 162 0.10 4.34 11.06
N HIS A 163 -0.62 4.22 9.95
CA HIS A 163 -1.57 3.15 9.74
C HIS A 163 -1.39 2.52 8.36
N THR A 164 -1.85 1.28 8.24
CA THR A 164 -1.83 0.52 7.01
C THR A 164 -3.00 -0.45 6.96
N ILE A 165 -3.40 -0.87 5.77
CA ILE A 165 -4.49 -1.82 5.59
C ILE A 165 -3.94 -3.24 5.76
N ALA A 166 -4.60 -4.05 6.59
CA ALA A 166 -4.27 -5.47 6.77
C ALA A 166 -5.17 -6.40 5.95
N GLY A 167 -6.36 -5.93 5.56
CA GLY A 167 -7.31 -6.69 4.76
C GLY A 167 -8.67 -6.02 4.65
N SER A 168 -9.64 -6.73 4.07
CA SER A 168 -11.05 -6.34 4.05
C SER A 168 -11.81 -7.07 5.15
N ALA A 169 -12.85 -6.47 5.69
CA ALA A 169 -13.73 -7.10 6.70
C ALA A 169 -14.47 -8.35 6.17
N ASP A 170 -14.54 -8.54 4.85
CA ASP A 170 -15.14 -9.71 4.21
C ASP A 170 -14.20 -10.94 4.21
N MET A 171 -12.92 -10.76 4.54
CA MET A 171 -11.93 -11.84 4.55
C MET A 171 -12.07 -12.72 5.81
N PRO A 172 -11.70 -14.01 5.74
CA PRO A 172 -11.58 -14.86 6.91
C PRO A 172 -10.62 -14.27 7.95
N LYS A 173 -10.99 -14.34 9.24
CA LYS A 173 -10.21 -13.79 10.34
C LYS A 173 -8.79 -14.34 10.43
N GLU A 174 -8.60 -15.61 10.05
CA GLU A 174 -7.31 -16.29 10.02
C GLU A 174 -6.37 -15.64 8.99
N GLN A 175 -6.88 -15.35 7.78
CA GLN A 175 -6.12 -14.69 6.71
C GLN A 175 -5.73 -13.26 7.08
N ILE A 176 -6.64 -12.52 7.74
CA ILE A 176 -6.35 -11.17 8.24
C ILE A 176 -5.27 -11.24 9.32
N ALA A 177 -5.34 -12.21 10.23
CA ALA A 177 -4.33 -12.39 11.28
C ALA A 177 -2.94 -12.71 10.71
N GLU A 178 -2.83 -13.56 9.68
CA GLU A 178 -1.57 -13.85 9.01
C GLU A 178 -1.00 -12.63 8.27
N ASN A 179 -1.86 -11.83 7.64
CA ASN A 179 -1.47 -10.56 7.05
C ASN A 179 -0.91 -9.60 8.11
N ILE A 180 -1.58 -9.47 9.26
CA ILE A 180 -1.14 -8.62 10.38
C ILE A 180 0.23 -9.08 10.89
N ASP A 181 0.41 -10.39 11.13
CA ASP A 181 1.67 -10.95 11.60
C ASP A 181 2.82 -10.69 10.59
N THR A 182 2.53 -10.77 9.29
CA THR A 182 3.49 -10.46 8.22
C THR A 182 3.90 -8.98 8.25
N ILE A 183 2.94 -8.07 8.39
CA ILE A 183 3.21 -6.63 8.48
C ILE A 183 4.04 -6.32 9.74
N VAL A 184 3.64 -6.85 10.90
CA VAL A 184 4.33 -6.62 12.18
C VAL A 184 5.76 -7.11 12.11
N LYS A 185 6.01 -8.33 11.64
CA LYS A 185 7.36 -8.89 11.46
C LYS A 185 8.22 -8.04 10.52
N ARG A 186 7.62 -7.55 9.41
CA ARG A 186 8.35 -6.70 8.47
C ARG A 186 8.77 -5.38 9.10
N ILE A 187 7.89 -4.75 9.87
CA ILE A 187 8.18 -3.49 10.56
C ILE A 187 9.20 -3.72 11.68
N GLU A 188 9.07 -4.77 12.48
CA GLU A 188 10.05 -5.15 13.51
C GLU A 188 11.46 -5.30 12.92
N GLY A 189 11.57 -5.92 11.72
CA GLY A 189 12.86 -6.13 11.05
C GLY A 189 13.52 -4.85 10.49
N ILE A 190 12.76 -3.77 10.33
CA ILE A 190 13.28 -2.49 9.79
C ILE A 190 13.74 -1.56 10.93
N LEU A 191 13.09 -1.65 12.08
CA LEU A 191 13.37 -0.80 13.22
C LEU A 191 14.72 -1.17 13.87
N GLU A 192 15.54 -0.19 14.20
CA GLU A 192 16.90 -0.39 14.77
C GLU A 192 16.90 -1.28 16.02
N ARG A 193 15.91 -1.11 16.91
CA ARG A 193 15.74 -1.91 18.14
C ARG A 193 14.57 -2.89 18.04
N GLY A 194 14.11 -3.18 16.82
CA GLY A 194 13.02 -4.09 16.56
C GLY A 194 11.76 -3.78 17.39
N ARG A 195 11.28 -4.77 18.11
CA ARG A 195 10.05 -4.65 18.92
C ARG A 195 10.11 -3.59 20.03
N LEU A 196 11.30 -3.26 20.54
CA LEU A 196 11.45 -2.24 21.60
C LEU A 196 11.08 -0.84 21.11
N ASN A 197 11.14 -0.60 19.81
CA ASN A 197 10.70 0.67 19.22
C ASN A 197 9.20 0.73 18.97
N ILE A 198 8.47 -0.37 19.11
CA ILE A 198 7.01 -0.40 19.00
C ILE A 198 6.42 -0.10 20.38
N GLY A 199 5.68 0.99 20.48
CA GLY A 199 4.99 1.39 21.71
C GLY A 199 3.68 0.63 21.88
N SER A 200 2.85 0.64 20.85
CA SER A 200 1.57 -0.08 20.81
C SER A 200 1.14 -0.33 19.35
N VAL A 201 0.36 -1.36 19.17
CA VAL A 201 -0.28 -1.69 17.88
C VAL A 201 -1.75 -1.91 18.14
N TYR A 202 -2.59 -1.31 17.29
CA TYR A 202 -4.04 -1.44 17.36
C TYR A 202 -4.57 -1.98 16.04
N VAL A 203 -5.61 -2.79 16.14
CA VAL A 203 -6.41 -3.28 15.02
C VAL A 203 -7.79 -2.64 15.11
N LYS A 204 -8.32 -2.15 14.01
CA LYS A 204 -9.66 -1.58 13.93
C LYS A 204 -10.23 -1.79 12.52
N THR A 205 -11.55 -1.80 12.42
CA THR A 205 -12.19 -1.59 11.12
C THR A 205 -12.27 -0.10 10.82
N THR A 206 -12.53 0.28 9.56
CA THR A 206 -12.50 1.69 9.11
C THR A 206 -13.27 2.63 10.04
N MET A 207 -14.44 2.24 10.50
CA MET A 207 -15.30 3.05 11.37
C MET A 207 -15.57 2.41 12.74
N GLY A 208 -15.01 1.22 12.98
CA GLY A 208 -15.16 0.51 14.25
C GLY A 208 -14.21 1.00 15.34
N PRO A 209 -14.43 0.56 16.58
CA PRO A 209 -13.55 0.83 17.70
C PRO A 209 -12.19 0.13 17.55
N SER A 210 -11.18 0.69 18.19
CA SER A 210 -9.82 0.13 18.16
C SER A 210 -9.63 -0.95 19.21
N GLN A 211 -9.04 -2.09 18.81
CA GLN A 211 -8.65 -3.17 19.70
C GLN A 211 -7.12 -3.21 19.82
N ARG A 212 -6.61 -3.26 21.04
CA ARG A 212 -5.16 -3.28 21.27
C ARG A 212 -4.58 -4.66 21.02
N LEU A 213 -3.55 -4.72 20.16
CA LEU A 213 -2.83 -5.95 19.83
C LEU A 213 -1.56 -6.12 20.68
N ILE A 214 -0.79 -5.01 20.81
CA ILE A 214 0.45 -4.90 21.61
C ILE A 214 0.37 -3.75 22.57
#